data_b88aeb07d30a3766304dbd93dffbd99c
#
_entry.id   b88aeb07d30a3766304dbd93dffbd99c
#
_cell.length_a   1.000
_cell.length_b   1.000
_cell.length_c   1.000
_cell.angle_alpha   90.00
_cell.angle_beta   90.00
_cell.angle_gamma   90.00
#
_symmetry.space_group_name_H-M   'P 1'
#
loop_
_entity.id
_entity.type
_entity.pdbx_description
1 polymer ?
#
loop_
_entity_poly.entity_id
_entity_poly.type
_entity_poly.pdbx_seq_one_letter_code
_entity_poly.pdbx_strand_id
1 'polypeptide(L)'
;MKGNSILRLAAQYCFWLWPVLLSTLVFTLLSGCTVYQPVPTYVPAPNTFDRAWSAAVGAAQDEGVRINSEDRVRGVISGSRGEQDVTINVQTQADGNVRVEFSARGPKGSDPGLAGRISRAYDRRMGR
;
A
#
# COMPACT_ATOMS: atom_id res chain seq x y z
N MET A 1 -16.22 43.91 72.14
CA MET A 1 -15.19 42.90 71.87
C MET A 1 -15.83 41.62 71.33
N LYS A 2 -16.49 41.66 70.17
CA LYS A 2 -17.15 40.51 69.55
C LYS A 2 -16.80 40.30 68.05
N GLY A 3 -15.74 40.95 67.59
CA GLY A 3 -15.40 40.97 66.16
C GLY A 3 -14.36 39.96 65.68
N ASN A 4 -13.59 39.34 66.59
CA ASN A 4 -12.41 38.56 66.18
C ASN A 4 -12.64 37.04 66.00
N SER A 5 -13.81 36.53 66.46
CA SER A 5 -14.10 35.09 66.35
C SER A 5 -14.52 34.70 64.93
N ILE A 6 -15.22 35.57 64.20
CA ILE A 6 -15.71 35.29 62.86
C ILE A 6 -14.59 35.32 61.86
N LEU A 7 -13.61 36.23 62.02
CA LEU A 7 -12.42 36.31 61.14
C LEU A 7 -11.49 35.09 61.29
N ARG A 8 -11.38 34.50 62.47
CA ARG A 8 -10.58 33.29 62.69
C ARG A 8 -11.20 32.05 62.11
N LEU A 9 -12.52 31.92 62.15
CA LEU A 9 -13.26 30.84 61.53
C LEU A 9 -13.16 30.90 59.99
N ALA A 10 -13.27 32.06 59.41
CA ALA A 10 -13.16 32.24 57.94
C ALA A 10 -11.74 31.87 57.43
N ALA A 11 -10.68 32.22 58.18
CA ALA A 11 -9.32 31.86 57.81
C ALA A 11 -9.06 30.35 57.90
N GLN A 12 -9.69 29.67 58.84
CA GLN A 12 -9.53 28.23 59.06
C GLN A 12 -10.22 27.39 57.96
N TYR A 13 -11.35 27.85 57.45
CA TYR A 13 -12.06 27.22 56.34
C TYR A 13 -11.35 27.47 55.00
N CYS A 14 -10.73 28.60 54.79
CA CYS A 14 -9.95 28.90 53.59
C CYS A 14 -8.70 27.96 53.45
N PHE A 15 -8.05 27.65 54.57
CA PHE A 15 -6.89 26.75 54.59
C PHE A 15 -7.24 25.30 54.24
N TRP A 16 -8.41 24.81 54.64
CA TRP A 16 -8.87 23.46 54.33
C TRP A 16 -9.47 23.29 52.94
N LEU A 17 -10.04 24.35 52.37
CA LEU A 17 -10.63 24.35 51.01
C LEU A 17 -9.58 24.41 49.92
N TRP A 18 -8.39 24.95 50.19
CA TRP A 18 -7.31 25.11 49.24
C TRP A 18 -6.81 23.78 48.65
N PRO A 19 -6.52 22.73 49.44
CA PRO A 19 -6.08 21.44 48.90
C PRO A 19 -7.17 20.71 48.10
N VAL A 20 -8.43 20.90 48.45
CA VAL A 20 -9.56 20.28 47.74
C VAL A 20 -9.73 20.93 46.35
N LEU A 21 -9.60 22.25 46.27
CA LEU A 21 -9.66 22.99 45.00
C LEU A 21 -8.48 22.64 44.08
N LEU A 22 -7.28 22.47 44.62
CA LEU A 22 -6.10 22.04 43.90
C LEU A 22 -6.23 20.60 43.38
N SER A 23 -6.80 19.71 44.21
CA SER A 23 -7.02 18.31 43.84
C SER A 23 -8.03 18.15 42.68
N THR A 24 -9.11 18.93 42.69
CA THR A 24 -10.10 18.90 41.61
C THR A 24 -9.54 19.48 40.31
N LEU A 25 -8.70 20.50 40.37
CA LEU A 25 -8.06 21.09 39.20
C LEU A 25 -7.08 20.12 38.52
N VAL A 26 -6.31 19.36 39.31
CA VAL A 26 -5.39 18.34 38.79
C VAL A 26 -6.15 17.17 38.13
N PHE A 27 -7.29 16.79 38.70
CA PHE A 27 -8.09 15.68 38.17
C PHE A 27 -8.74 16.01 36.81
N THR A 28 -9.09 17.28 36.57
CA THR A 28 -9.67 17.70 35.29
C THR A 28 -8.63 17.81 34.16
N LEU A 29 -7.34 17.96 34.46
CA LEU A 29 -6.27 18.03 33.48
C LEU A 29 -5.84 16.65 32.95
N LEU A 30 -6.21 15.56 33.64
CA LEU A 30 -5.88 14.19 33.22
C LEU A 30 -6.94 13.56 32.31
N SER A 31 -8.06 14.24 32.04
CA SER A 31 -9.06 13.77 31.10
C SER A 31 -8.62 14.03 29.65
N GLY A 32 -7.42 13.62 29.31
CA GLY A 32 -6.95 13.56 27.94
C GLY A 32 -7.74 12.47 27.20
N CYS A 33 -8.80 12.86 26.50
CA CYS A 33 -9.41 11.99 25.51
C CYS A 33 -8.36 11.66 24.44
N THR A 34 -7.79 10.47 24.51
CA THR A 34 -7.07 9.91 23.37
C THR A 34 -8.09 9.64 22.29
N VAL A 35 -8.25 10.57 21.38
CA VAL A 35 -8.99 10.34 20.14
C VAL A 35 -8.15 9.31 19.36
N TYR A 36 -8.59 8.05 19.39
CA TYR A 36 -8.09 7.04 18.49
C TYR A 36 -8.54 7.43 17.07
N GLN A 37 -7.67 8.11 16.33
CA GLN A 37 -7.85 8.24 14.90
C GLN A 37 -7.50 6.88 14.29
N PRO A 38 -8.48 6.18 13.67
CA PRO A 38 -8.15 5.02 12.87
C PRO A 38 -7.21 5.53 11.78
N VAL A 39 -5.97 5.06 11.81
CA VAL A 39 -5.03 5.30 10.72
C VAL A 39 -5.71 4.75 9.47
N PRO A 40 -6.02 5.57 8.45
CA PRO A 40 -6.55 5.03 7.22
C PRO A 40 -5.53 4.02 6.72
N THR A 41 -5.91 2.75 6.69
CA THR A 41 -5.11 1.72 6.05
C THR A 41 -5.10 2.09 4.57
N TYR A 42 -4.11 2.90 4.19
CA TYR A 42 -3.84 3.17 2.78
C TYR A 42 -3.39 1.85 2.17
N VAL A 43 -4.32 1.16 1.53
CA VAL A 43 -3.99 0.11 0.58
C VAL A 43 -3.50 0.87 -0.66
N PRO A 44 -2.18 0.91 -0.93
CA PRO A 44 -1.70 1.56 -2.13
C PRO A 44 -2.43 0.93 -3.31
N ALA A 45 -3.08 1.74 -4.13
CA ALA A 45 -3.54 1.26 -5.42
C ALA A 45 -2.33 0.59 -6.10
N PRO A 46 -2.48 -0.64 -6.65
CA PRO A 46 -1.36 -1.31 -7.28
C PRO A 46 -0.72 -0.32 -8.25
N ASN A 47 0.58 -0.06 -8.07
CA ASN A 47 1.28 0.87 -8.94
C ASN A 47 1.17 0.37 -10.38
N THR A 48 1.36 1.23 -11.34
CA THR A 48 1.21 0.89 -12.77
C THR A 48 2.10 -0.29 -13.16
N PHE A 49 3.28 -0.42 -12.53
CA PHE A 49 4.19 -1.54 -12.74
C PHE A 49 3.59 -2.86 -12.26
N ASP A 50 3.06 -2.94 -11.03
CA ASP A 50 2.47 -4.18 -10.49
C ASP A 50 1.26 -4.64 -11.28
N ARG A 51 0.44 -3.70 -11.73
CA ARG A 51 -0.70 -3.99 -12.61
C ARG A 51 -0.23 -4.55 -13.96
N ALA A 52 0.77 -3.91 -14.58
CA ALA A 52 1.35 -4.35 -15.85
C ALA A 52 2.02 -5.72 -15.70
N TRP A 53 2.75 -5.94 -14.61
CA TRP A 53 3.39 -7.22 -14.30
C TRP A 53 2.37 -8.36 -14.20
N SER A 54 1.35 -8.20 -13.36
CA SER A 54 0.30 -9.20 -13.18
C SER A 54 -0.46 -9.47 -14.47
N ALA A 55 -0.73 -8.43 -15.27
CA ALA A 55 -1.37 -8.58 -16.56
C ALA A 55 -0.48 -9.34 -17.55
N ALA A 56 0.84 -9.10 -17.55
CA ALA A 56 1.80 -9.78 -18.43
C ALA A 56 1.94 -11.27 -18.10
N VAL A 57 2.07 -11.61 -16.80
CA VAL A 57 2.09 -13.01 -16.33
C VAL A 57 0.80 -13.72 -16.74
N GLY A 58 -0.35 -13.12 -16.43
CA GLY A 58 -1.65 -13.72 -16.77
C GLY A 58 -1.87 -13.86 -18.28
N ALA A 59 -1.45 -12.89 -19.09
CA ALA A 59 -1.54 -12.96 -20.54
C ALA A 59 -0.69 -14.10 -21.14
N ALA A 60 0.50 -14.33 -20.61
CA ALA A 60 1.33 -15.46 -21.01
C ALA A 60 0.67 -16.80 -20.65
N GLN A 61 0.12 -16.92 -19.45
CA GLN A 61 -0.57 -18.12 -19.00
C GLN A 61 -1.84 -18.41 -19.83
N ASP A 62 -2.60 -17.38 -20.21
CA ASP A 62 -3.78 -17.53 -21.08
C ASP A 62 -3.42 -18.13 -22.44
N GLU A 63 -2.23 -17.85 -22.95
CA GLU A 63 -1.71 -18.39 -24.19
C GLU A 63 -0.94 -19.73 -24.01
N GLY A 64 -1.01 -20.31 -22.82
CA GLY A 64 -0.44 -21.62 -22.52
C GLY A 64 1.08 -21.59 -22.28
N VAL A 65 1.65 -20.43 -21.97
CA VAL A 65 3.05 -20.31 -21.58
C VAL A 65 3.22 -20.71 -20.13
N ARG A 66 4.15 -21.62 -19.87
CA ARG A 66 4.58 -21.98 -18.53
C ARG A 66 5.65 -20.98 -18.07
N ILE A 67 5.38 -20.24 -17.00
CA ILE A 67 6.35 -19.33 -16.43
C ILE A 67 7.43 -20.12 -15.69
N ASN A 68 8.68 -19.91 -16.03
CA ASN A 68 9.83 -20.58 -15.46
C ASN A 68 10.58 -19.69 -14.45
N SER A 69 10.59 -18.38 -14.68
CA SER A 69 11.28 -17.42 -13.83
C SER A 69 10.62 -16.04 -13.89
N GLU A 70 10.60 -15.36 -12.76
CA GLU A 70 10.13 -13.98 -12.61
C GLU A 70 11.19 -13.17 -11.87
N ASP A 71 11.83 -12.23 -12.56
CA ASP A 71 12.80 -11.30 -11.96
C ASP A 71 12.23 -9.87 -11.98
N ARG A 72 11.59 -9.48 -10.89
CA ARG A 72 11.00 -8.15 -10.76
C ARG A 72 12.02 -7.02 -10.68
N VAL A 73 13.24 -7.32 -10.23
CA VAL A 73 14.30 -6.31 -10.13
C VAL A 73 14.79 -5.90 -11.50
N ARG A 74 14.94 -6.88 -12.38
CA ARG A 74 15.32 -6.65 -13.79
C ARG A 74 14.13 -6.36 -14.68
N GLY A 75 12.91 -6.61 -14.19
CA GLY A 75 11.70 -6.46 -14.99
C GLY A 75 11.56 -7.55 -16.06
N VAL A 76 12.02 -8.78 -15.81
CA VAL A 76 12.04 -9.87 -16.81
C VAL A 76 11.21 -11.05 -16.32
N ILE A 77 10.29 -11.51 -17.18
CA ILE A 77 9.55 -12.74 -17.01
C ILE A 77 9.99 -13.70 -18.12
N SER A 78 10.41 -14.91 -17.75
CA SER A 78 10.80 -15.95 -18.69
C SER A 78 9.89 -17.15 -18.56
N GLY A 79 9.49 -17.71 -19.68
CA GLY A 79 8.65 -18.89 -19.74
C GLY A 79 8.85 -19.68 -21.02
N SER A 80 8.15 -20.78 -21.15
CA SER A 80 8.20 -21.64 -22.32
C SER A 80 6.82 -22.18 -22.70
N ARG A 81 6.65 -22.41 -24.00
CA ARG A 81 5.48 -23.09 -24.57
C ARG A 81 5.96 -24.12 -25.60
N GLY A 82 5.94 -25.40 -25.22
CA GLY A 82 6.60 -26.43 -26.03
C GLY A 82 8.09 -26.14 -26.18
N GLU A 83 8.55 -26.02 -27.43
CA GLU A 83 9.96 -25.71 -27.76
C GLU A 83 10.23 -24.19 -27.97
N GLN A 84 9.25 -23.34 -27.67
CA GLN A 84 9.40 -21.89 -27.75
C GLN A 84 9.73 -21.29 -26.39
N ASP A 85 10.79 -20.48 -26.36
CA ASP A 85 11.11 -19.63 -25.23
C ASP A 85 10.40 -18.29 -25.35
N VAL A 86 9.76 -17.87 -24.29
CA VAL A 86 9.05 -16.60 -24.18
C VAL A 86 9.75 -15.72 -23.16
N THR A 87 10.05 -14.50 -23.57
CA THR A 87 10.61 -13.48 -22.68
C THR A 87 9.71 -12.23 -22.73
N ILE A 88 9.38 -11.73 -21.56
CA ILE A 88 8.58 -10.51 -21.40
C ILE A 88 9.40 -9.53 -20.58
N ASN A 89 9.63 -8.36 -21.11
CA ASN A 89 10.32 -7.27 -20.43
C ASN A 89 9.30 -6.22 -19.98
N VAL A 90 9.27 -5.93 -18.69
CA VAL A 90 8.41 -4.91 -18.08
C VAL A 90 9.29 -3.81 -17.51
N GLN A 91 9.26 -2.61 -18.06
CA GLN A 91 10.15 -1.52 -17.68
C GLN A 91 9.36 -0.25 -17.40
N THR A 92 9.68 0.42 -16.30
CA THR A 92 9.19 1.76 -16.03
C THR A 92 10.07 2.76 -16.76
N GLN A 93 9.46 3.63 -17.56
CA GLN A 93 10.13 4.68 -18.30
C GLN A 93 10.32 5.93 -17.43
N ALA A 94 11.16 6.85 -17.89
CA ALA A 94 11.44 8.10 -17.17
C ALA A 94 10.21 9.00 -16.97
N ASP A 95 9.20 8.86 -17.82
CA ASP A 95 7.91 9.56 -17.74
C ASP A 95 6.90 8.91 -16.78
N GLY A 96 7.31 7.82 -16.09
CA GLY A 96 6.46 7.05 -15.18
C GLY A 96 5.55 6.01 -15.88
N ASN A 97 5.53 5.97 -17.19
CA ASN A 97 4.80 4.95 -17.94
C ASN A 97 5.51 3.60 -17.88
N VAL A 98 4.74 2.53 -18.03
CA VAL A 98 5.29 1.17 -18.10
C VAL A 98 5.23 0.68 -19.55
N ARG A 99 6.39 0.30 -20.07
CA ARG A 99 6.55 -0.38 -21.35
C ARG A 99 6.63 -1.88 -21.11
N VAL A 100 5.89 -2.65 -21.91
CA VAL A 100 5.95 -4.12 -21.88
C VAL A 100 6.26 -4.62 -23.28
N GLU A 101 7.29 -5.44 -23.39
CA GLU A 101 7.75 -6.03 -24.64
C GLU A 101 7.65 -7.56 -24.56
N PHE A 102 7.06 -8.16 -25.58
CA PHE A 102 6.88 -9.60 -25.69
C PHE A 102 7.75 -10.16 -26.79
N SER A 103 8.52 -11.20 -26.49
CA SER A 103 9.36 -11.90 -27.43
C SER A 103 9.15 -13.41 -27.30
N ALA A 104 9.00 -14.08 -28.43
CA ALA A 104 8.93 -15.55 -28.48
C ALA A 104 9.95 -16.03 -29.52
N ARG A 105 10.79 -16.98 -29.15
CA ARG A 105 11.82 -17.58 -29.98
C ARG A 105 11.71 -19.10 -29.95
N GLY A 106 11.93 -19.74 -31.06
CA GLY A 106 11.88 -21.20 -31.15
C GLY A 106 12.47 -21.71 -32.47
N PRO A 107 12.58 -23.03 -32.63
CA PRO A 107 13.08 -23.64 -33.86
C PRO A 107 12.18 -23.34 -35.06
N LYS A 108 12.67 -23.69 -36.27
CA LYS A 108 11.88 -23.53 -37.50
C LYS A 108 10.57 -24.34 -37.39
N GLY A 109 9.43 -23.68 -37.68
CA GLY A 109 8.10 -24.28 -37.55
C GLY A 109 7.38 -23.95 -36.25
N SER A 110 8.04 -23.24 -35.33
CA SER A 110 7.37 -22.66 -34.15
C SER A 110 6.36 -21.61 -34.57
N ASP A 111 5.39 -21.35 -33.69
CA ASP A 111 4.33 -20.39 -33.92
C ASP A 111 4.87 -18.93 -33.89
N PRO A 112 4.98 -18.26 -35.05
CA PRO A 112 5.52 -16.92 -35.10
C PRO A 112 4.56 -15.87 -34.50
N GLY A 113 3.30 -16.21 -34.33
CA GLY A 113 2.25 -15.32 -33.80
C GLY A 113 2.09 -15.32 -32.30
N LEU A 114 2.84 -16.16 -31.57
CA LEU A 114 2.67 -16.33 -30.12
C LEU A 114 2.86 -15.01 -29.36
N ALA A 115 3.94 -14.28 -29.62
CA ALA A 115 4.21 -12.99 -28.95
C ALA A 115 3.05 -11.98 -29.20
N GLY A 116 2.54 -11.93 -30.42
CA GLY A 116 1.40 -11.06 -30.76
C GLY A 116 0.09 -11.46 -30.07
N ARG A 117 -0.15 -12.77 -29.85
CA ARG A 117 -1.32 -13.21 -29.06
C ARG A 117 -1.18 -12.85 -27.58
N ILE A 118 0.00 -13.05 -27.00
CA ILE A 118 0.27 -12.64 -25.62
C ILE A 118 0.06 -11.13 -25.47
N SER A 119 0.54 -10.33 -26.41
CA SER A 119 0.34 -8.87 -26.40
C SER A 119 -1.14 -8.50 -26.40
N ARG A 120 -1.95 -9.12 -27.27
CA ARG A 120 -3.41 -8.88 -27.30
C ARG A 120 -4.10 -9.35 -26.00
N ALA A 121 -3.68 -10.46 -25.43
CA ALA A 121 -4.18 -10.92 -24.13
C ALA A 121 -3.84 -9.94 -23.01
N TYR A 122 -2.63 -9.37 -23.05
CA TYR A 122 -2.20 -8.33 -22.13
C TYR A 122 -3.07 -7.07 -22.25
N ASP A 123 -3.32 -6.58 -23.48
CA ASP A 123 -4.15 -5.40 -23.72
C ASP A 123 -5.57 -5.60 -23.18
N ARG A 124 -6.16 -6.76 -23.39
CA ARG A 124 -7.48 -7.11 -22.81
C ARG A 124 -7.48 -7.04 -21.29
N ARG A 125 -6.42 -7.54 -20.63
CA ARG A 125 -6.28 -7.50 -19.16
C ARG A 125 -6.04 -6.10 -18.62
N MET A 126 -5.42 -5.24 -19.43
CA MET A 126 -5.20 -3.82 -19.10
C MET A 126 -6.44 -2.94 -19.38
N GLY A 127 -7.45 -3.48 -20.10
CA GLY A 127 -8.66 -2.74 -20.47
C GLY A 127 -8.45 -1.81 -21.68
N ARG A 128 -7.59 -2.21 -22.60
CA ARG A 128 -7.28 -1.48 -23.86
C ARG A 128 -7.85 -2.22 -25.05
#